data_ef415ecd6b0a382eb63fcac7305bb5bd
#
_entry.id   ef415ecd6b0a382eb63fcac7305bb5bd
#
_cell.length_a   1.000
_cell.length_b   1.000
_cell.length_c   1.000
_cell.angle_alpha   90.00
_cell.angle_beta   90.00
_cell.angle_gamma   90.00
#
_symmetry.space_group_name_H-M   'P 1'
#
loop_
_entity.id
_entity.type
_entity.pdbx_description
1 polymer ?
#
loop_
_entity_poly.entity_id
_entity_poly.type
_entity_poly.pdbx_seq_one_letter_code
_entity_poly.pdbx_strand_id
1 'polypeptide(L)'
;MLFRSRVIEAERGLKTLRIPASNAAMTIHVSFKKRGTNEVAPVSAPLQPRPRWPQVVETRIERSNSKTAFALDRIGIPSANPWKRNVRLADLAFFNDGRAAAVSYDGDVWIVEGLSNDATHVRWRRFASGLHEPLGLAVKNGEVVVFDRNGLWRLIDSDNDGEADR
;
A
#
# COMPACT_ATOMS: atom_id res chain seq x y z
N MET A 1 26.16 17.00 16.73
CA MET A 1 26.73 15.82 17.42
C MET A 1 27.07 14.79 16.34
N LEU A 2 28.33 14.53 16.08
CA LEU A 2 28.76 13.59 15.05
C LEU A 2 28.65 12.16 15.61
N PHE A 3 27.70 11.39 15.10
CA PHE A 3 27.64 9.97 15.39
C PHE A 3 28.75 9.24 14.60
N ARG A 4 29.67 8.61 15.28
CA ARG A 4 30.68 7.73 14.65
C ARG A 4 30.07 6.34 14.50
N SER A 5 29.55 6.03 13.31
CA SER A 5 29.28 4.64 12.94
C SER A 5 30.60 3.90 12.75
N ARG A 6 30.73 2.69 13.27
CA ARG A 6 31.86 1.81 13.02
C ARG A 6 31.41 0.65 12.15
N VAL A 7 32.11 0.45 11.04
CA VAL A 7 32.04 -0.80 10.29
C VAL A 7 32.96 -1.79 11.01
N ILE A 8 32.40 -2.89 11.47
CA ILE A 8 33.15 -3.97 12.12
C ILE A 8 33.23 -5.12 11.11
N GLU A 9 34.43 -5.57 10.80
CA GLU A 9 34.61 -6.81 10.04
C GLU A 9 34.27 -7.98 10.97
N ALA A 10 33.29 -8.78 10.58
CA ALA A 10 32.95 -10.02 11.26
C ALA A 10 33.65 -11.20 10.56
N GLU A 11 33.78 -12.31 11.24
CA GLU A 11 34.30 -13.55 10.68
C GLU A 11 33.62 -13.92 9.35
N ARG A 12 34.38 -14.43 8.39
CA ARG A 12 33.95 -14.83 7.03
C ARG A 12 33.70 -13.68 6.05
N GLY A 13 34.29 -12.50 6.23
CA GLY A 13 34.20 -11.40 5.25
C GLY A 13 32.86 -10.64 5.27
N LEU A 14 31.98 -10.90 6.23
CA LEU A 14 30.78 -10.09 6.47
C LEU A 14 31.18 -8.75 7.09
N LYS A 15 30.55 -7.68 6.61
CA LYS A 15 30.70 -6.34 7.19
C LYS A 15 29.44 -5.97 7.97
N THR A 16 29.59 -5.70 9.23
CA THR A 16 28.49 -5.28 10.10
C THR A 16 28.59 -3.79 10.39
N LEU A 17 27.53 -3.06 10.12
CA LEU A 17 27.38 -1.68 10.53
C LEU A 17 26.75 -1.63 11.93
N ARG A 18 27.50 -1.24 12.94
CA ARG A 18 26.97 -1.03 14.28
C ARG A 18 26.53 0.41 14.46
N ILE A 19 25.25 0.58 14.75
CA ILE A 19 24.64 1.87 15.03
C ILE A 19 24.34 1.92 16.54
N PRO A 20 24.85 2.92 17.26
CA PRO A 20 24.56 3.05 18.68
C PRO A 20 23.08 3.36 18.89
N ALA A 21 22.51 2.93 20.02
CA ALA A 21 21.14 3.27 20.40
C ALA A 21 21.00 4.79 20.50
N SER A 22 19.87 5.31 20.03
CA SER A 22 19.52 6.72 20.08
C SER A 22 18.05 6.88 20.45
N ASN A 23 17.73 7.86 21.28
CA ASN A 23 16.36 8.24 21.61
C ASN A 23 15.74 9.20 20.57
N ALA A 24 16.51 9.62 19.58
CA ALA A 24 16.06 10.45 18.47
C ALA A 24 15.88 9.61 17.20
N ALA A 25 14.90 9.97 16.38
CA ALA A 25 14.74 9.39 15.04
C ALA A 25 16.04 9.59 14.23
N MET A 26 16.50 8.53 13.58
CA MET A 26 17.73 8.54 12.81
C MET A 26 17.45 7.97 11.43
N THR A 27 17.82 8.71 10.38
CA THR A 27 17.79 8.23 9.01
C THR A 27 19.19 7.73 8.62
N ILE A 28 19.26 6.52 8.12
CA ILE A 28 20.51 5.89 7.72
C ILE A 28 20.48 5.66 6.22
N HIS A 29 21.46 6.23 5.52
CA HIS A 29 21.66 6.00 4.10
C HIS A 29 22.77 4.97 3.90
N VAL A 30 22.45 3.87 3.24
CA VAL A 30 23.42 2.81 2.89
C VAL A 30 23.57 2.78 1.39
N SER A 31 24.80 2.94 0.90
CA SER A 31 25.10 2.84 -0.52
C SER A 31 26.05 1.68 -0.80
N PHE A 32 25.81 0.98 -1.89
CA PHE A 32 26.65 -0.10 -2.37
C PHE A 32 27.31 0.30 -3.69
N LYS A 33 28.60 0.03 -3.83
CA LYS A 33 29.32 0.28 -5.07
C LYS A 33 29.98 -0.99 -5.59
N LYS A 34 30.14 -1.08 -6.90
CA LYS A 34 30.94 -2.13 -7.52
C LYS A 34 32.42 -1.90 -7.16
N ARG A 35 33.12 -2.99 -6.83
CA ARG A 35 34.56 -2.93 -6.53
C ARG A 35 35.31 -2.31 -7.72
N GLY A 36 36.15 -1.31 -7.48
CA GLY A 36 36.97 -0.63 -8.51
C GLY A 36 36.42 0.70 -9.03
N THR A 37 35.28 1.19 -8.53
CA THR A 37 34.81 2.54 -8.83
C THR A 37 35.11 3.49 -7.67
N ASN A 38 35.75 4.64 -7.95
CA ASN A 38 36.16 5.60 -6.93
C ASN A 38 35.07 6.60 -6.52
N GLU A 39 33.96 6.66 -7.25
CA GLU A 39 32.89 7.62 -6.93
C GLU A 39 31.73 6.93 -6.21
N VAL A 40 31.45 7.39 -5.00
CA VAL A 40 30.14 7.21 -4.35
C VAL A 40 29.43 8.54 -4.56
N ALA A 41 28.41 8.56 -5.40
CA ALA A 41 27.54 9.72 -5.49
C ALA A 41 26.98 10.02 -4.08
N PRO A 42 27.16 11.22 -3.54
CA PRO A 42 26.53 11.56 -2.27
C PRO A 42 25.02 11.44 -2.44
N VAL A 43 24.36 10.75 -1.52
CA VAL A 43 22.90 10.79 -1.42
C VAL A 43 22.54 12.20 -0.97
N SER A 44 22.18 13.05 -1.92
CA SER A 44 22.09 14.49 -1.70
C SER A 44 20.76 14.97 -1.11
N ALA A 45 19.76 14.12 -0.98
CA ALA A 45 18.49 14.47 -0.35
C ALA A 45 17.80 13.22 0.23
N PRO A 46 17.00 13.36 1.30
CA PRO A 46 16.05 12.33 1.66
C PRO A 46 15.19 12.03 0.44
N LEU A 47 15.11 10.76 0.05
CA LEU A 47 14.13 10.35 -0.95
C LEU A 47 12.76 10.75 -0.41
N GLN A 48 12.09 11.67 -1.09
CA GLN A 48 10.69 11.94 -0.78
C GLN A 48 9.93 10.64 -1.00
N PRO A 49 9.11 10.21 -0.04
CA PRO A 49 8.23 9.06 -0.23
C PRO A 49 7.44 9.28 -1.53
N ARG A 50 7.36 8.26 -2.35
CA ARG A 50 6.57 8.30 -3.58
C ARG A 50 5.73 7.05 -3.64
N PRO A 51 4.46 7.17 -4.01
CA PRO A 51 3.61 6.03 -4.20
C PRO A 51 4.25 5.00 -5.15
N ARG A 52 4.24 3.74 -4.76
CA ARG A 52 4.70 2.62 -5.59
C ARG A 52 3.75 2.37 -6.75
N TRP A 53 2.45 2.69 -6.53
CA TRP A 53 1.35 2.46 -7.48
C TRP A 53 0.51 3.71 -7.70
N PRO A 54 1.07 4.80 -8.26
CA PRO A 54 0.39 6.10 -8.38
C PRO A 54 -0.78 6.09 -9.37
N GLN A 55 -0.94 5.01 -10.13
CA GLN A 55 -2.00 4.91 -11.14
C GLN A 55 -3.36 4.65 -10.46
N VAL A 56 -4.40 5.24 -11.04
CA VAL A 56 -5.79 5.02 -10.68
C VAL A 56 -6.47 4.28 -11.82
N VAL A 57 -7.25 3.26 -11.50
CA VAL A 57 -8.06 2.53 -12.48
C VAL A 57 -9.51 2.97 -12.33
N GLU A 58 -10.12 3.43 -13.42
CA GLU A 58 -11.54 3.77 -13.44
C GLU A 58 -12.36 2.62 -13.99
N THR A 59 -13.51 2.35 -13.35
CA THR A 59 -14.46 1.35 -13.82
C THR A 59 -15.86 1.93 -13.81
N ARG A 60 -16.72 1.39 -14.69
CA ARG A 60 -18.07 1.88 -14.87
C ARG A 60 -19.02 1.31 -13.82
N ILE A 61 -20.04 2.10 -13.47
CA ILE A 61 -21.22 1.65 -12.74
C ILE A 61 -22.34 1.42 -13.74
N GLU A 62 -22.89 0.21 -13.76
CA GLU A 62 -24.08 -0.15 -14.54
C GLU A 62 -25.29 -0.06 -13.61
N ARG A 63 -26.16 0.94 -13.86
CA ARG A 63 -27.36 1.16 -13.08
C ARG A 63 -28.50 0.26 -13.54
N SER A 64 -29.21 -0.28 -12.57
CA SER A 64 -30.44 -1.03 -12.84
C SER A 64 -31.59 -0.07 -13.20
N ASN A 65 -32.30 -0.40 -14.25
CA ASN A 65 -33.57 0.26 -14.60
C ASN A 65 -34.78 -0.46 -14.00
N SER A 66 -34.56 -1.37 -13.07
CA SER A 66 -35.61 -2.16 -12.44
C SER A 66 -36.57 -1.26 -11.67
N LYS A 67 -37.88 -1.43 -11.90
CA LYS A 67 -38.96 -0.80 -11.14
C LYS A 67 -39.51 -1.72 -10.03
N THR A 68 -38.83 -2.83 -9.77
CA THR A 68 -39.20 -3.77 -8.70
C THR A 68 -38.72 -3.26 -7.34
N ALA A 69 -39.12 -3.94 -6.26
CA ALA A 69 -38.70 -3.61 -4.91
C ALA A 69 -37.17 -3.64 -4.67
N PHE A 70 -36.44 -4.33 -5.57
CA PHE A 70 -34.99 -4.42 -5.52
C PHE A 70 -34.41 -3.96 -6.85
N ALA A 71 -33.45 -3.03 -6.78
CA ALA A 71 -32.59 -2.62 -7.89
C ALA A 71 -31.17 -3.08 -7.59
N LEU A 72 -30.51 -3.70 -8.56
CA LEU A 72 -29.14 -4.20 -8.44
C LEU A 72 -28.23 -3.41 -9.40
N ASP A 73 -27.45 -2.48 -8.84
CA ASP A 73 -26.39 -1.81 -9.59
C ASP A 73 -25.14 -2.67 -9.60
N ARG A 74 -24.43 -2.67 -10.71
CA ARG A 74 -23.18 -3.39 -10.85
C ARG A 74 -22.02 -2.42 -10.93
N ILE A 75 -21.06 -2.57 -10.04
CA ILE A 75 -19.79 -1.83 -10.05
C ILE A 75 -18.74 -2.70 -10.71
N GLY A 76 -18.11 -2.20 -11.79
CA GLY A 76 -17.00 -2.89 -12.43
C GLY A 76 -15.81 -2.99 -11.49
N ILE A 77 -15.13 -4.14 -11.49
CA ILE A 77 -13.89 -4.34 -10.75
C ILE A 77 -12.68 -4.01 -11.65
N PRO A 78 -11.51 -3.63 -11.11
CA PRO A 78 -10.34 -3.22 -11.88
C PRO A 78 -9.57 -4.44 -12.44
N SER A 79 -10.25 -5.31 -13.21
CA SER A 79 -9.66 -6.51 -13.82
C SER A 79 -8.56 -6.17 -14.83
N ALA A 80 -8.77 -5.11 -15.60
CA ALA A 80 -7.75 -4.55 -16.49
C ALA A 80 -6.98 -3.46 -15.72
N ASN A 81 -5.87 -3.83 -15.11
CA ASN A 81 -5.04 -2.93 -14.34
C ASN A 81 -3.58 -2.97 -14.81
N PRO A 82 -2.80 -1.86 -14.64
CA PRO A 82 -1.44 -1.76 -15.15
C PRO A 82 -0.45 -2.75 -14.49
N TRP A 83 -0.79 -3.25 -13.32
CA TRP A 83 0.05 -4.19 -12.57
C TRP A 83 -0.21 -5.66 -12.92
N LYS A 84 -1.15 -5.93 -13.84
CA LYS A 84 -1.55 -7.29 -14.26
C LYS A 84 -1.94 -8.19 -13.08
N ARG A 85 -2.58 -7.58 -12.07
CA ARG A 85 -3.07 -8.29 -10.90
C ARG A 85 -4.44 -8.89 -11.18
N ASN A 86 -4.66 -10.11 -10.71
CA ASN A 86 -6.01 -10.62 -10.56
C ASN A 86 -6.73 -9.85 -9.46
N VAL A 87 -8.02 -9.60 -9.66
CA VAL A 87 -8.86 -8.93 -8.67
C VAL A 87 -10.09 -9.80 -8.43
N ARG A 88 -9.99 -10.66 -7.43
CA ARG A 88 -11.10 -11.46 -6.91
C ARG A 88 -11.44 -10.91 -5.54
N LEU A 89 -12.43 -10.02 -5.47
CA LEU A 89 -12.81 -9.39 -4.23
C LEU A 89 -13.31 -10.43 -3.23
N ALA A 90 -12.79 -10.35 -2.00
CA ALA A 90 -13.15 -11.21 -0.89
C ALA A 90 -14.05 -10.47 0.11
N ASP A 91 -13.73 -9.20 0.40
CA ASP A 91 -14.50 -8.39 1.35
C ASP A 91 -14.39 -6.90 1.03
N LEU A 92 -15.32 -6.11 1.60
CA LEU A 92 -15.40 -4.66 1.42
C LEU A 92 -15.94 -4.00 2.70
N ALA A 93 -15.33 -2.88 3.11
CA ALA A 93 -15.82 -2.05 4.21
C ALA A 93 -15.75 -0.56 3.84
N PHE A 94 -16.69 0.22 4.40
CA PHE A 94 -16.79 1.65 4.12
C PHE A 94 -16.07 2.49 5.16
N PHE A 95 -15.45 3.58 4.68
CA PHE A 95 -15.02 4.69 5.51
C PHE A 95 -16.20 5.63 5.78
N ASN A 96 -16.08 6.45 6.83
CA ASN A 96 -17.12 7.44 7.18
C ASN A 96 -17.29 8.54 6.12
N ASP A 97 -16.31 8.73 5.23
CA ASP A 97 -16.33 9.73 4.17
C ASP A 97 -16.93 9.21 2.85
N GLY A 98 -17.50 8.01 2.85
CA GLY A 98 -18.13 7.38 1.69
C GLY A 98 -17.19 6.63 0.74
N ARG A 99 -15.88 6.67 0.97
CA ARG A 99 -14.95 5.75 0.30
C ARG A 99 -15.14 4.34 0.83
N ALA A 100 -14.63 3.36 0.11
CA ALA A 100 -14.55 2.00 0.59
C ALA A 100 -13.13 1.44 0.47
N ALA A 101 -12.78 0.53 1.36
CA ALA A 101 -11.65 -0.37 1.18
C ALA A 101 -12.17 -1.72 0.70
N ALA A 102 -11.50 -2.33 -0.25
CA ALA A 102 -11.83 -3.65 -0.77
C ALA A 102 -10.57 -4.52 -0.77
N VAL A 103 -10.69 -5.74 -0.29
CA VAL A 103 -9.57 -6.69 -0.30
C VAL A 103 -9.81 -7.76 -1.35
N SER A 104 -8.76 -8.09 -2.12
CA SER A 104 -8.79 -9.20 -3.05
C SER A 104 -8.11 -10.44 -2.46
N TYR A 105 -8.66 -11.61 -2.75
CA TYR A 105 -8.07 -12.90 -2.37
C TYR A 105 -6.63 -13.06 -2.85
N ASP A 106 -6.27 -12.36 -3.92
CA ASP A 106 -4.93 -12.33 -4.50
C ASP A 106 -3.92 -11.47 -3.71
N GLY A 107 -4.32 -10.92 -2.56
CA GLY A 107 -3.43 -10.26 -1.60
C GLY A 107 -3.26 -8.75 -1.76
N ASP A 108 -4.15 -8.10 -2.50
CA ASP A 108 -4.14 -6.64 -2.67
C ASP A 108 -5.31 -5.99 -1.92
N VAL A 109 -5.07 -4.79 -1.40
CA VAL A 109 -6.11 -3.90 -0.87
C VAL A 109 -6.25 -2.70 -1.79
N TRP A 110 -7.50 -2.33 -2.04
CA TRP A 110 -7.89 -1.25 -2.93
C TRP A 110 -8.72 -0.22 -2.18
N ILE A 111 -8.44 1.06 -2.39
CA ILE A 111 -9.36 2.13 -2.00
C ILE A 111 -10.25 2.45 -3.19
N VAL A 112 -11.55 2.49 -2.93
CA VAL A 112 -12.59 2.75 -3.93
C VAL A 112 -13.21 4.11 -3.63
N GLU A 113 -13.17 5.00 -4.60
CA GLU A 113 -13.68 6.36 -4.52
C GLU A 113 -14.78 6.59 -5.55
N GLY A 114 -15.66 7.56 -5.28
CA GLY A 114 -16.74 7.93 -6.20
C GLY A 114 -17.97 7.04 -6.07
N LEU A 115 -18.18 6.43 -4.90
CA LEU A 115 -19.37 5.65 -4.59
C LEU A 115 -20.52 6.59 -4.18
N SER A 116 -21.21 7.17 -5.14
CA SER A 116 -22.40 8.00 -4.89
C SER A 116 -23.59 7.55 -5.76
N ASN A 117 -24.80 7.96 -5.38
CA ASN A 117 -26.03 7.53 -6.05
C ASN A 117 -26.14 7.99 -7.51
N ASP A 118 -25.45 9.05 -7.89
CA ASP A 118 -25.41 9.64 -9.21
C ASP A 118 -24.13 9.33 -10.00
N ALA A 119 -23.15 8.66 -9.35
CA ALA A 119 -21.91 8.32 -10.01
C ALA A 119 -22.11 7.34 -11.17
N THR A 120 -21.36 7.54 -12.22
CA THR A 120 -21.30 6.64 -13.38
C THR A 120 -20.02 5.81 -13.43
N HIS A 121 -19.02 6.23 -12.68
CA HIS A 121 -17.73 5.56 -12.57
C HIS A 121 -17.24 5.59 -11.13
N VAL A 122 -16.41 4.62 -10.78
CA VAL A 122 -15.63 4.57 -9.55
C VAL A 122 -14.16 4.52 -9.85
N ARG A 123 -13.35 5.03 -8.93
CA ARG A 123 -11.90 5.03 -9.02
C ARG A 123 -11.31 4.03 -8.03
N TRP A 124 -10.41 3.20 -8.52
CA TRP A 124 -9.70 2.19 -7.74
C TRP A 124 -8.24 2.58 -7.62
N ARG A 125 -7.79 2.75 -6.39
CA ARG A 125 -6.38 2.98 -6.06
C ARG A 125 -5.85 1.77 -5.32
N ARG A 126 -4.70 1.26 -5.73
CA ARG A 126 -4.05 0.17 -5.02
C ARG A 126 -3.40 0.72 -3.76
N PHE A 127 -3.84 0.25 -2.60
CA PHE A 127 -3.44 0.75 -1.28
C PHE A 127 -2.37 -0.12 -0.62
N ALA A 128 -2.50 -1.45 -0.71
CA ALA A 128 -1.54 -2.39 -0.14
C ALA A 128 -1.45 -3.65 -1.00
N SER A 129 -0.40 -4.42 -0.81
CA SER A 129 -0.17 -5.69 -1.49
C SER A 129 0.70 -6.61 -0.64
N GLY A 130 0.69 -7.91 -0.99
CA GLY A 130 1.55 -8.91 -0.35
C GLY A 130 0.87 -9.65 0.81
N LEU A 131 -0.43 -9.47 0.99
CA LEU A 131 -1.21 -10.27 1.93
C LEU A 131 -1.39 -11.71 1.43
N HIS A 132 -1.58 -12.63 2.35
CA HIS A 132 -1.70 -14.06 2.03
C HIS A 132 -3.15 -14.53 2.11
N GLU A 133 -3.84 -14.59 0.97
CA GLU A 133 -5.23 -15.03 0.84
C GLU A 133 -6.16 -14.38 1.87
N PRO A 134 -6.23 -13.05 1.89
CA PRO A 134 -7.09 -12.35 2.84
C PRO A 134 -8.56 -12.59 2.50
N LEU A 135 -9.38 -12.79 3.55
CA LEU A 135 -10.81 -13.06 3.43
C LEU A 135 -11.69 -12.07 4.19
N GLY A 136 -11.12 -11.26 5.07
CA GLY A 136 -11.85 -10.31 5.87
C GLY A 136 -11.17 -8.96 5.93
N LEU A 137 -11.99 -7.89 5.91
CA LEU A 137 -11.54 -6.52 5.99
C LEU A 137 -12.50 -5.70 6.85
N ALA A 138 -11.95 -4.77 7.64
CA ALA A 138 -12.71 -3.77 8.38
C ALA A 138 -12.05 -2.41 8.27
N VAL A 139 -12.85 -1.35 8.36
CA VAL A 139 -12.36 0.01 8.57
C VAL A 139 -12.68 0.42 10.00
N LYS A 140 -11.66 0.75 10.77
CA LYS A 140 -11.79 1.16 12.17
C LYS A 140 -10.99 2.43 12.41
N ASN A 141 -11.65 3.49 12.87
CA ASN A 141 -11.04 4.80 13.12
C ASN A 141 -10.29 5.37 11.91
N GLY A 142 -10.77 5.10 10.69
CA GLY A 142 -10.13 5.54 9.44
C GLY A 142 -8.97 4.67 8.97
N GLU A 143 -8.60 3.64 9.71
CA GLU A 143 -7.55 2.68 9.35
C GLU A 143 -8.15 1.39 8.78
N VAL A 144 -7.45 0.79 7.85
CA VAL A 144 -7.82 -0.50 7.25
C VAL A 144 -7.22 -1.64 8.06
N VAL A 145 -8.05 -2.57 8.49
CA VAL A 145 -7.63 -3.80 9.18
C VAL A 145 -8.01 -4.99 8.32
N VAL A 146 -7.07 -5.87 8.04
CA VAL A 146 -7.27 -7.04 7.19
C VAL A 146 -6.91 -8.31 7.95
N PHE A 147 -7.73 -9.33 7.80
CA PHE A 147 -7.45 -10.68 8.25
C PHE A 147 -7.00 -11.53 7.05
N ASP A 148 -5.79 -12.09 7.14
CA ASP A 148 -5.23 -13.04 6.18
C ASP A 148 -4.79 -14.33 6.88
N ARG A 149 -4.20 -15.27 6.16
CA ARG A 149 -3.72 -16.53 6.74
C ARG A 149 -2.65 -16.38 7.83
N ASN A 150 -1.93 -15.26 7.86
CA ASN A 150 -0.86 -15.00 8.83
C ASN A 150 -1.38 -14.24 10.06
N GLY A 151 -2.60 -13.72 10.04
CA GLY A 151 -3.23 -13.03 11.16
C GLY A 151 -3.92 -11.73 10.80
N LEU A 152 -3.99 -10.81 11.77
CA LEU A 152 -4.57 -9.48 11.62
C LEU A 152 -3.49 -8.46 11.32
N TRP A 153 -3.72 -7.68 10.26
CA TRP A 153 -2.84 -6.61 9.81
C TRP A 153 -3.57 -5.27 9.89
N ARG A 154 -2.97 -4.32 10.55
CA ARG A 154 -3.39 -2.92 10.49
C ARG A 154 -2.53 -2.22 9.46
N LEU A 155 -3.15 -1.76 8.39
CA LEU A 155 -2.48 -1.09 7.29
C LEU A 155 -2.50 0.42 7.53
N ILE A 156 -1.33 1.01 7.62
CA ILE A 156 -1.13 2.42 7.98
C ILE A 156 -0.42 3.13 6.84
N ASP A 157 -1.04 4.19 6.36
CA ASP A 157 -0.45 5.21 5.49
C ASP A 157 0.06 6.34 6.40
N SER A 158 1.36 6.38 6.66
CA SER A 158 1.94 7.31 7.65
C SER A 158 2.39 8.63 7.03
N ASP A 159 2.56 8.68 5.72
CA ASP A 159 2.99 9.88 4.99
C ASP A 159 1.89 10.48 4.11
N ASN A 160 0.70 9.88 4.12
CA ASN A 160 -0.49 10.27 3.36
C ASN A 160 -0.27 10.30 1.84
N ASP A 161 0.52 9.38 1.32
CA ASP A 161 0.71 9.23 -0.12
C ASP A 161 -0.39 8.38 -0.81
N GLY A 162 -1.26 7.78 -0.02
CA GLY A 162 -2.39 6.95 -0.47
C GLY A 162 -2.04 5.47 -0.60
N GLU A 163 -0.91 5.05 -0.05
CA GLU A 163 -0.46 3.66 0.04
C GLU A 163 -0.09 3.31 1.49
N ALA A 164 -0.29 2.07 1.89
CA ALA A 164 0.13 1.62 3.21
C ALA A 164 1.64 1.42 3.25
N ASP A 165 2.29 1.98 4.28
CA ASP A 165 3.71 1.82 4.58
C ASP A 165 3.99 0.56 5.37
N ARG A 166 3.02 0.17 6.20
CA ARG A 166 3.11 -0.97 7.11
C ARG A 166 1.73 -1.47 7.52
#